data_321e2f96aab5d8a315a6ff42303712c5
#
_entry.id   321e2f96aab5d8a315a6ff42303712c5
#
_cell.length_a   1.000
_cell.length_b   1.000
_cell.length_c   1.000
_cell.angle_alpha   90.00
_cell.angle_beta   90.00
_cell.angle_gamma   90.00
#
_symmetry.space_group_name_H-M   'P 1'
#
loop_
_entity.id
_entity.type
_entity.pdbx_description
1 polymer ?
#
loop_
_entity_poly.entity_id
_entity_poly.type
_entity_poly.pdbx_seq_one_letter_code
_entity_poly.pdbx_strand_id
1 'polypeptide(L)' 'MFIPRLRRIEQVIKEIKEFDKNTELNWRIIQQLIKTGAITSIKIGNAWLINVDELYSLFYKRS' A
#
# COMPACT_ATOMS: atom_id res chain seq x y z
N MET A 1 20.67 7.43 -5.81
CA MET A 1 20.05 6.14 -5.42
C MET A 1 18.62 6.37 -4.99
N PHE A 2 17.70 5.63 -5.57
CA PHE A 2 16.29 5.75 -5.22
C PHE A 2 15.95 4.79 -4.08
N ILE A 3 15.38 5.32 -3.02
CA ILE A 3 14.94 4.50 -1.88
C ILE A 3 13.43 4.57 -1.82
N PRO A 4 12.73 3.46 -2.08
CA PRO A 4 11.27 3.47 -2.03
C PRO A 4 10.76 3.68 -0.62
N ARG A 5 9.60 4.30 -0.52
CA ARG A 5 8.96 4.49 0.78
C ARG A 5 8.27 3.21 1.18
N LEU A 6 8.75 2.61 2.26
CA LEU A 6 8.16 1.40 2.81
C LEU A 6 7.40 1.75 4.08
N ARG A 7 6.17 1.29 4.17
CA ARG A 7 5.32 1.54 5.33
C ARG A 7 4.54 0.30 5.68
N ARG A 8 4.16 0.18 6.93
CA ARG A 8 3.30 -0.90 7.35
C ARG A 8 1.92 -0.72 6.72
N ILE A 9 1.26 -1.84 6.43
CA ILE A 9 -0.05 -1.80 5.80
C ILE A 9 -1.04 -0.97 6.61
N GLU A 10 -1.04 -1.15 7.93
CA GLU A 10 -1.93 -0.42 8.82
C GLU A 10 -1.72 1.09 8.73
N GLN A 11 -0.47 1.49 8.65
CA GLN A 11 -0.12 2.90 8.57
C GLN A 11 -0.57 3.50 7.24
N VAL A 12 -0.41 2.74 6.16
CA VAL A 12 -0.84 3.19 4.84
C VAL A 12 -2.35 3.38 4.79
N ILE A 13 -3.09 2.43 5.36
CA ILE A 13 -4.55 2.53 5.40
C ILE A 13 -4.97 3.78 6.16
N LYS A 14 -4.33 4.04 7.28
CA LYS A 14 -4.65 5.21 8.09
C LYS A 14 -4.39 6.51 7.33
N GLU A 15 -3.25 6.59 6.65
CA GLU A 15 -2.91 7.77 5.88
C GLU A 15 -3.90 8.03 4.76
N ILE A 16 -4.30 6.98 4.05
CA ILE A 16 -5.23 7.13 2.95
C ILE A 16 -6.60 7.57 3.45
N LYS A 17 -7.02 7.05 4.58
CA LYS A 17 -8.29 7.46 5.17
C LYS A 17 -8.31 8.92 5.59
N GLU A 18 -7.17 9.48 5.90
CA GLU A 18 -7.08 10.90 6.22
C GLU A 18 -7.33 11.76 5.00
N PHE A 19 -6.92 11.29 3.82
CA PHE A 19 -7.18 12.00 2.57
C PHE A 19 -8.58 11.76 2.04
N ASP A 20 -9.09 10.55 2.21
CA ASP A 20 -10.39 10.16 1.67
C ASP A 20 -11.10 9.27 2.68
N LYS A 21 -12.03 9.85 3.41
CA LYS A 21 -12.77 9.13 4.45
C LYS A 21 -13.67 8.04 3.85
N ASN A 22 -14.00 8.17 2.58
CA ASN A 22 -14.89 7.23 1.92
C ASN A 22 -14.14 6.16 1.12
N THR A 23 -12.83 6.08 1.31
CA THR A 23 -12.05 5.09 0.58
C THR A 23 -12.47 3.68 0.96
N GLU A 24 -12.54 2.81 -0.03
CA GLU A 24 -12.83 1.40 0.20
C GLU A 24 -11.54 0.59 0.42
N LEU A 25 -10.40 1.25 0.40
CA LEU A 25 -9.14 0.59 0.61
C LEU A 25 -9.04 0.05 2.03
N ASN A 26 -8.74 -1.24 2.14
CA ASN A 26 -8.61 -1.90 3.43
C ASN A 26 -7.60 -3.02 3.34
N TRP A 27 -7.40 -3.73 4.45
CA TRP A 27 -6.45 -4.83 4.54
C TRP A 27 -6.66 -5.87 3.44
N ARG A 28 -7.90 -6.25 3.20
CA ARG A 28 -8.21 -7.28 2.22
C ARG A 28 -7.79 -6.87 0.82
N ILE A 29 -8.04 -5.62 0.45
CA ILE A 29 -7.69 -5.12 -0.87
C ILE A 29 -6.18 -5.07 -1.03
N ILE A 30 -5.47 -4.59 -0.01
CA ILE A 30 -4.01 -4.53 -0.07
C ILE A 30 -3.42 -5.93 -0.16
N GLN A 31 -3.93 -6.88 0.62
CA GLN A 31 -3.46 -8.26 0.54
C GLN A 31 -3.70 -8.85 -0.85
N GLN A 32 -4.81 -8.52 -1.45
CA GLN A 32 -5.11 -8.98 -2.80
C GLN A 32 -4.11 -8.42 -3.81
N LEU A 33 -3.78 -7.15 -3.68
CA LEU A 33 -2.80 -6.52 -4.55
C LEU A 33 -1.42 -7.17 -4.39
N ILE A 34 -1.07 -7.55 -3.18
CA ILE A 34 0.18 -8.25 -2.93
C ILE A 34 0.17 -9.63 -3.59
N LYS A 35 -0.92 -10.36 -3.43
CA LYS A 35 -1.03 -11.71 -3.99
C LYS A 35 -0.96 -11.72 -5.51
N THR A 36 -1.54 -10.71 -6.14
CA THR A 36 -1.54 -10.63 -7.60
C THR A 36 -0.26 -10.05 -8.16
N GLY A 37 0.66 -9.60 -7.29
CA GLY A 37 1.91 -9.01 -7.72
C GLY A 37 1.80 -7.57 -8.17
N ALA A 38 0.66 -6.92 -7.91
CA ALA A 38 0.48 -5.53 -8.30
C ALA A 38 1.35 -4.58 -7.51
N ILE A 39 1.63 -4.92 -6.26
CA ILE A 39 2.56 -4.15 -5.42
C ILE A 39 3.55 -5.08 -4.75
N THR A 40 4.71 -4.53 -4.43
CA THR A 40 5.78 -5.27 -3.78
C THR A 40 5.62 -5.18 -2.27
N SER A 41 5.85 -6.29 -1.58
CA SER A 41 5.82 -6.32 -0.13
C SER A 41 7.06 -7.01 0.41
N ILE A 42 7.42 -6.65 1.64
CA ILE A 42 8.53 -7.24 2.35
C ILE A 42 8.06 -7.59 3.74
N LYS A 43 8.30 -8.84 4.17
CA LYS A 43 7.96 -9.24 5.52
C LYS A 43 9.22 -9.23 6.38
N ILE A 44 9.19 -8.46 7.45
CA ILE A 44 10.29 -8.39 8.40
C ILE A 44 9.72 -8.71 9.77
N GLY A 45 10.12 -9.88 10.32
CA GLY A 45 9.53 -10.34 11.56
C GLY A 45 8.03 -10.54 11.40
N ASN A 46 7.25 -9.84 12.21
CA ASN A 46 5.79 -9.90 12.14
C ASN A 46 5.18 -8.73 11.39
N ALA A 47 6.01 -7.89 10.79
CA ALA A 47 5.53 -6.70 10.11
C ALA A 47 5.56 -6.89 8.61
N TRP A 48 4.47 -6.50 7.95
CA TRP A 48 4.38 -6.46 6.51
C TRP A 48 4.57 -5.02 6.05
N LEU A 49 5.59 -4.79 5.23
CA LEU A 49 5.85 -3.48 4.66
C LEU A 49 5.52 -3.51 3.18
N ILE A 50 4.90 -2.45 2.70
CA ILE A 50 4.58 -2.35 1.28
C ILE A 50 5.22 -1.11 0.68
N ASN A 51 5.45 -1.14 -0.62
CA ASN A 51 6.00 -0.01 -1.34
C ASN A 51 4.86 0.97 -1.61
N VAL A 52 4.85 2.07 -0.85
CA VAL A 52 3.80 3.07 -0.95
C VAL A 52 3.80 3.75 -2.32
N ASP A 53 4.96 3.93 -2.90
CA ASP A 53 5.06 4.56 -4.21
C ASP A 53 4.39 3.72 -5.29
N GLU A 54 4.54 2.42 -5.23
CA GLU A 54 3.85 1.53 -6.17
C GLU A 54 2.35 1.58 -5.97
N LEU A 55 1.91 1.61 -4.72
CA LEU A 55 0.48 1.67 -4.41
C LEU A 55 -0.14 2.93 -4.98
N TYR A 56 0.48 4.08 -4.74
CA TYR A 56 -0.03 5.33 -5.28
C TYR A 56 0.00 5.36 -6.79
N SER A 57 1.02 4.79 -7.42
CA SER A 57 1.10 4.73 -8.87
C SER A 57 -0.06 3.96 -9.47
N LEU A 58 -0.51 2.90 -8.83
CA LEU A 58 -1.64 2.12 -9.30
C LEU A 58 -2.90 2.95 -9.43
N PHE A 59 -3.14 3.83 -8.46
CA PHE A 59 -4.36 4.61 -8.43
C PHE A 59 -4.26 5.86 -9.30
N TYR A 60 -3.12 6.51 -9.33
CA TYR A 60 -2.98 7.75 -10.09
C TYR A 60 -2.85 7.52 -11.58
N LYS A 61 -2.30 6.41 -12.00
CA LYS A 61 -2.16 6.12 -13.42
C LYS A 61 -3.47 5.83 -14.12
N ARG A 62 -4.52 5.62 -13.36
CA ARG A 62 -5.81 5.26 -13.93
C ARG A 62 -6.67 6.46 -14.25
N SER A 63 -6.23 7.61 -13.88
CA SER A 63 -6.98 8.83 -14.15
C SER A 63 -6.95 9.22 -15.62
#